data_c63f251c977f77305741f272984c233d
#
_entry.id   c63f251c977f77305741f272984c233d
#
_cell.length_a   1.000
_cell.length_b   1.000
_cell.length_c   1.000
_cell.angle_alpha   90.00
_cell.angle_beta   90.00
_cell.angle_gamma   90.00
#
_symmetry.space_group_name_H-M   'P 1'
#
loop_
_entity.id
_entity.type
_entity.pdbx_description
1 polymer ?
#
loop_
_entity_poly.entity_id
_entity_poly.type
_entity_poly.pdbx_seq_one_letter_code
_entity_poly.pdbx_strand_id
1 'polypeptide(L)'
;RKQYFDRYNTWPTYPAYKSAQALLGMKAAYEKAAKGGKLPSTEEVVAALENLVYEGPAGTVKMALANGHQAILDTAYGRYKYDRSTGQATITDVKRYKAECVNPPEGVKGLDWIRSGFKGAQCN
;
A
#
# COMPACT_ATOMS: atom_id res chain seq x y z
N ARG A 1 8.80 -11.29 -7.18
CA ARG A 1 9.98 -10.60 -7.73
C ARG A 1 10.67 -11.48 -8.78
N LYS A 2 11.12 -12.70 -8.40
CA LYS A 2 11.82 -13.64 -9.30
C LYS A 2 10.97 -13.99 -10.54
N GLN A 3 9.70 -14.34 -10.39
CA GLN A 3 8.78 -14.64 -11.49
C GLN A 3 8.68 -13.50 -12.53
N TYR A 4 8.70 -12.25 -12.07
CA TYR A 4 8.70 -11.10 -12.98
C TYR A 4 10.01 -11.02 -13.75
N PHE A 5 11.15 -11.17 -13.06
CA PHE A 5 12.48 -11.17 -13.70
C PHE A 5 12.63 -12.30 -14.71
N ASP A 6 12.19 -13.52 -14.36
CA ASP A 6 12.26 -14.70 -15.26
C ASP A 6 11.44 -14.49 -16.54
N ARG A 7 10.36 -13.69 -16.46
CA ARG A 7 9.48 -13.41 -17.61
C ARG A 7 9.94 -12.25 -18.47
N TYR A 8 10.47 -11.19 -17.86
CA TYR A 8 10.74 -9.92 -18.53
C TYR A 8 12.22 -9.55 -18.58
N ASN A 9 13.10 -10.35 -18.01
CA ASN A 9 14.56 -10.11 -17.88
C ASN A 9 14.89 -8.73 -17.29
N THR A 10 14.04 -8.22 -16.42
CA THR A 10 14.22 -6.96 -15.69
C THR A 10 13.53 -7.03 -14.34
N TRP A 11 13.98 -6.21 -13.38
CA TRP A 11 13.34 -6.16 -12.06
C TRP A 11 12.06 -5.32 -12.09
N PRO A 12 11.01 -5.72 -11.34
CA PRO A 12 9.80 -4.93 -11.26
C PRO A 12 10.08 -3.58 -10.63
N THR A 13 9.57 -2.53 -11.25
CA THR A 13 9.63 -1.17 -10.77
C THR A 13 8.45 -0.83 -9.85
N TYR A 14 8.46 0.34 -9.23
CA TYR A 14 7.38 0.81 -8.37
C TYR A 14 5.99 0.72 -9.02
N PRO A 15 5.76 1.16 -10.28
CA PRO A 15 4.45 1.01 -10.92
C PRO A 15 3.97 -0.44 -11.02
N ALA A 16 4.86 -1.40 -11.31
CA ALA A 16 4.49 -2.82 -11.39
C ALA A 16 3.97 -3.35 -10.04
N TYR A 17 4.61 -2.97 -8.94
CA TYR A 17 4.14 -3.32 -7.59
C TYR A 17 2.79 -2.67 -7.26
N LYS A 18 2.60 -1.40 -7.62
CA LYS A 18 1.35 -0.69 -7.35
C LYS A 18 0.19 -1.22 -8.18
N SER A 19 0.42 -1.59 -9.44
CA SER A 19 -0.59 -2.25 -10.27
C SER A 19 -1.00 -3.60 -9.70
N ALA A 20 -0.03 -4.42 -9.29
CA ALA A 20 -0.33 -5.69 -8.64
C ALA A 20 -1.12 -5.49 -7.31
N GLN A 21 -0.75 -4.49 -6.51
CA GLN A 21 -1.47 -4.13 -5.29
C GLN A 21 -2.92 -3.72 -5.58
N ALA A 22 -3.15 -2.88 -6.60
CA ALA A 22 -4.48 -2.44 -6.99
C ALA A 22 -5.36 -3.61 -7.46
N LEU A 23 -4.81 -4.51 -8.28
CA LEU A 23 -5.53 -5.71 -8.73
C LEU A 23 -5.90 -6.65 -7.58
N LEU A 24 -5.01 -6.83 -6.60
CA LEU A 24 -5.31 -7.63 -5.42
C LEU A 24 -6.39 -6.98 -4.54
N GLY A 25 -6.38 -5.65 -4.41
CA GLY A 25 -7.44 -4.91 -3.72
C GLY A 25 -8.78 -5.04 -4.42
N MET A 26 -8.83 -4.90 -5.75
CA MET A 26 -10.04 -5.13 -6.54
C MET A 26 -10.54 -6.55 -6.39
N LYS A 27 -9.66 -7.55 -6.50
CA LYS A 27 -10.02 -8.97 -6.28
C LYS A 27 -10.67 -9.14 -4.90
N ALA A 28 -10.03 -8.66 -3.84
CA ALA A 28 -10.55 -8.77 -2.48
C ALA A 28 -11.91 -8.07 -2.31
N ALA A 29 -12.10 -6.90 -2.94
CA ALA A 29 -13.38 -6.19 -2.92
C ALA A 29 -14.49 -6.97 -3.64
N TYR A 30 -14.19 -7.53 -4.82
CA TYR A 30 -15.14 -8.37 -5.55
C TYR A 30 -15.52 -9.63 -4.77
N GLU A 31 -14.54 -10.30 -4.17
CA GLU A 31 -14.78 -11.49 -3.33
C GLU A 31 -15.64 -11.15 -2.08
N LYS A 32 -15.39 -9.99 -1.47
CA LYS A 32 -16.18 -9.50 -0.33
C LYS A 32 -17.62 -9.11 -0.74
N ALA A 33 -17.79 -8.52 -1.93
CA ALA A 33 -19.09 -8.09 -2.45
C ALA A 33 -19.92 -9.25 -3.03
N ALA A 34 -19.27 -10.26 -3.62
CA ALA A 34 -19.94 -11.37 -4.27
C ALA A 34 -20.75 -12.21 -3.27
N LYS A 35 -22.04 -12.29 -3.48
CA LYS A 35 -22.95 -13.11 -2.67
C LYS A 35 -23.69 -14.09 -3.58
N GLY A 36 -23.72 -15.37 -3.19
CA GLY A 36 -24.47 -16.39 -3.90
C GLY A 36 -24.05 -16.65 -5.34
N GLY A 37 -22.77 -16.40 -5.69
CA GLY A 37 -22.22 -16.62 -7.03
C GLY A 37 -22.65 -15.60 -8.09
N LYS A 38 -23.36 -14.54 -7.70
CA LYS A 38 -23.74 -13.43 -8.60
C LYS A 38 -22.63 -12.39 -8.69
N LEU A 39 -22.39 -11.87 -9.88
CA LEU A 39 -21.49 -10.75 -10.09
C LEU A 39 -22.02 -9.50 -9.37
N PRO A 40 -21.23 -8.86 -8.48
CA PRO A 40 -21.68 -7.66 -7.77
C PRO A 40 -21.79 -6.44 -8.69
N SER A 41 -22.66 -5.50 -8.33
CA SER A 41 -22.75 -4.18 -8.96
C SER A 41 -21.53 -3.33 -8.63
N THR A 42 -21.35 -2.21 -9.33
CA THR A 42 -20.28 -1.24 -9.04
C THR A 42 -20.41 -0.69 -7.63
N GLU A 43 -21.63 -0.36 -7.20
CA GLU A 43 -21.93 0.19 -5.87
C GLU A 43 -21.58 -0.81 -4.75
N GLU A 44 -21.90 -2.09 -4.97
CA GLU A 44 -21.56 -3.16 -4.02
C GLU A 44 -20.03 -3.34 -3.91
N VAL A 45 -19.28 -3.22 -5.01
CA VAL A 45 -17.81 -3.28 -5.01
C VAL A 45 -17.23 -2.04 -4.31
N VAL A 46 -17.75 -0.84 -4.55
CA VAL A 46 -17.33 0.39 -3.87
C VAL A 46 -17.56 0.28 -2.36
N ALA A 47 -18.73 -0.15 -1.94
CA ALA A 47 -19.02 -0.38 -0.52
C ALA A 47 -18.12 -1.47 0.11
N ALA A 48 -17.75 -2.49 -0.67
CA ALA A 48 -16.83 -3.52 -0.21
C ALA A 48 -15.39 -3.03 -0.06
N LEU A 49 -14.99 -2.01 -0.84
CA LEU A 49 -13.66 -1.37 -0.72
C LEU A 49 -13.55 -0.53 0.56
N GLU A 50 -14.65 0.03 1.06
CA GLU A 50 -14.62 0.84 2.27
C GLU A 50 -14.09 0.02 3.46
N ASN A 51 -13.07 0.57 4.13
CA ASN A 51 -12.38 -0.05 5.27
C ASN A 51 -11.85 -1.47 4.98
N LEU A 52 -11.62 -1.81 3.71
CA LEU A 52 -11.06 -3.10 3.32
C LEU A 52 -9.62 -3.22 3.79
N VAL A 53 -9.28 -4.38 4.36
CA VAL A 53 -7.90 -4.77 4.66
C VAL A 53 -7.56 -5.97 3.80
N TYR A 54 -6.43 -5.90 3.11
CA TYR A 54 -5.97 -7.00 2.25
C TYR A 54 -4.44 -7.07 2.17
N GLU A 55 -3.91 -8.23 1.79
CA GLU A 55 -2.48 -8.42 1.61
C GLU A 55 -2.04 -8.03 0.21
N GLY A 56 -1.07 -7.14 0.13
CA GLY A 56 -0.43 -6.69 -1.11
C GLY A 56 1.02 -7.17 -1.21
N PRO A 57 1.70 -6.90 -2.34
CA PRO A 57 3.09 -7.33 -2.55
C PRO A 57 4.11 -6.72 -1.57
N ALA A 58 3.76 -5.62 -0.93
CA ALA A 58 4.61 -4.90 0.02
C ALA A 58 4.14 -5.02 1.49
N GLY A 59 3.11 -5.80 1.75
CA GLY A 59 2.51 -6.00 3.07
C GLY A 59 1.03 -5.66 3.11
N THR A 60 0.48 -5.60 4.31
CA THR A 60 -0.93 -5.31 4.56
C THR A 60 -1.29 -3.90 4.12
N VAL A 61 -2.35 -3.79 3.34
CA VAL A 61 -2.95 -2.55 2.87
C VAL A 61 -4.27 -2.34 3.59
N LYS A 62 -4.48 -1.15 4.13
CA LYS A 62 -5.72 -0.77 4.83
C LYS A 62 -6.37 0.41 4.11
N MET A 63 -7.62 0.27 3.72
CA MET A 63 -8.44 1.36 3.20
C MET A 63 -8.99 2.15 4.39
N ALA A 64 -8.20 3.06 4.95
CA ALA A 64 -8.44 3.61 6.29
C ALA A 64 -8.67 5.13 6.34
N LEU A 65 -8.26 5.88 5.33
CA LEU A 65 -8.46 7.33 5.29
C LEU A 65 -9.58 7.71 4.31
N ALA A 66 -10.03 8.94 4.38
CA ALA A 66 -11.12 9.48 3.54
C ALA A 66 -12.37 8.57 3.59
N ASN A 67 -12.84 8.26 4.79
CA ASN A 67 -13.96 7.36 5.06
C ASN A 67 -13.75 5.94 4.46
N GLY A 68 -12.52 5.45 4.51
CA GLY A 68 -12.18 4.13 3.99
C GLY A 68 -11.90 4.08 2.48
N HIS A 69 -11.77 5.24 1.81
CA HIS A 69 -11.53 5.31 0.36
C HIS A 69 -10.06 5.53 -0.02
N GLN A 70 -9.20 5.80 0.96
CA GLN A 70 -7.77 5.96 0.75
C GLN A 70 -6.95 4.90 1.47
N ALA A 71 -6.11 4.21 0.73
CA ALA A 71 -5.24 3.16 1.26
C ALA A 71 -4.04 3.74 2.03
N ILE A 72 -3.71 3.13 3.16
CA ILE A 72 -2.46 3.32 3.88
C ILE A 72 -1.70 1.99 3.96
N LEU A 73 -0.37 2.09 4.04
CA LEU A 73 0.51 0.94 4.23
C LEU A 73 1.81 1.39 4.90
N ASP A 74 2.53 0.43 5.45
CA ASP A 74 3.84 0.66 6.05
C ASP A 74 4.81 1.29 5.06
N THR A 75 5.67 2.16 5.55
CA THR A 75 6.68 2.85 4.74
C THR A 75 8.08 2.48 5.23
N ALA A 76 9.00 2.30 4.29
CA ALA A 76 10.39 2.03 4.58
C ALA A 76 11.28 3.14 4.01
N TYR A 77 12.25 3.57 4.80
CA TYR A 77 13.33 4.48 4.40
C TYR A 77 14.67 3.82 4.60
N GLY A 78 15.65 4.19 3.79
CA GLY A 78 17.00 3.67 3.91
C GLY A 78 17.99 4.52 3.14
N ARG A 79 19.27 4.18 3.24
CA ARG A 79 20.34 4.82 2.48
C ARG A 79 20.51 4.12 1.15
N TYR A 80 20.55 4.90 0.08
CA TYR A 80 20.86 4.40 -1.24
C TYR A 80 22.35 4.12 -1.36
N LYS A 81 22.72 2.91 -1.78
CA LYS A 81 24.10 2.50 -2.05
C LYS A 81 24.19 1.93 -3.45
N TYR A 82 25.09 2.49 -4.23
CA TYR A 82 25.42 1.97 -5.57
C TYR A 82 26.69 1.14 -5.51
N ASP A 83 26.63 -0.09 -6.00
CA ASP A 83 27.76 -0.98 -6.14
C ASP A 83 28.29 -0.91 -7.59
N ARG A 84 29.45 -0.29 -7.75
CA ARG A 84 30.09 -0.13 -9.07
C ARG A 84 30.55 -1.44 -9.68
N SER A 85 30.83 -2.46 -8.87
CA SER A 85 31.33 -3.76 -9.37
C SER A 85 30.21 -4.57 -10.03
N THR A 86 28.99 -4.46 -9.54
CA THR A 86 27.80 -5.17 -10.05
C THR A 86 26.91 -4.29 -10.92
N GLY A 87 27.12 -2.97 -10.92
CA GLY A 87 26.21 -2.00 -11.57
C GLY A 87 24.84 -1.92 -10.92
N GLN A 88 24.68 -2.41 -9.70
CA GLN A 88 23.40 -2.49 -9.02
C GLN A 88 23.30 -1.48 -7.88
N ALA A 89 22.08 -1.01 -7.67
CA ALA A 89 21.74 -0.21 -6.53
C ALA A 89 20.98 -1.03 -5.48
N THR A 90 21.30 -0.79 -4.23
CA THR A 90 20.63 -1.38 -3.07
C THR A 90 20.28 -0.32 -2.04
N ILE A 91 19.42 -0.68 -1.10
CA ILE A 91 19.07 0.17 0.03
C ILE A 91 19.62 -0.49 1.30
N THR A 92 20.40 0.26 2.07
CA THR A 92 20.96 -0.15 3.36
C THR A 92 20.34 0.65 4.50
N ASP A 93 20.60 0.26 5.76
CA ASP A 93 20.10 0.95 6.95
C ASP A 93 18.58 1.16 6.95
N VAL A 94 17.86 0.15 6.50
CA VAL A 94 16.40 0.24 6.29
C VAL A 94 15.68 0.36 7.63
N LYS A 95 14.94 1.46 7.79
CA LYS A 95 13.97 1.67 8.87
C LYS A 95 12.56 1.56 8.32
N ARG A 96 11.71 0.81 9.03
CA ARG A 96 10.30 0.64 8.69
C ARG A 96 9.44 1.40 9.69
N TYR A 97 8.41 2.05 9.19
CA TYR A 97 7.43 2.78 9.97
C TYR A 97 6.05 2.22 9.65
N LYS A 98 5.27 1.98 10.69
CA LYS A 98 3.88 1.54 10.54
C LYS A 98 3.04 2.59 9.82
N ALA A 99 2.01 2.14 9.14
CA ALA A 99 1.10 3.01 8.40
C ALA A 99 0.54 4.14 9.28
N GLU A 100 0.17 3.84 10.51
CA GLU A 100 -0.40 4.76 11.48
C GLU A 100 0.62 5.80 12.02
N CYS A 101 1.92 5.53 11.84
CA CYS A 101 2.99 6.48 12.17
C CYS A 101 3.16 7.57 11.11
N VAL A 102 2.97 7.22 9.83
CA VAL A 102 3.32 8.06 8.68
C VAL A 102 2.11 8.63 7.93
N ASN A 103 0.92 8.37 8.42
CA ASN A 103 -0.33 8.92 7.90
C ASN A 103 -1.11 9.64 9.00
N PRO A 104 -1.90 10.68 8.67
CA PRO A 104 -2.74 11.35 9.65
C PRO A 104 -3.78 10.39 10.22
N PRO A 105 -4.25 10.62 11.46
CA PRO A 105 -5.44 9.94 11.95
C PRO A 105 -6.67 10.20 11.07
N GLU A 106 -7.63 9.28 11.09
CA GLU A 106 -8.85 9.44 10.32
C GLU A 106 -9.57 10.75 10.67
N GLY A 107 -10.14 11.41 9.65
CA GLY A 107 -10.80 12.70 9.79
C GLY A 107 -9.88 13.92 9.92
N VAL A 108 -8.58 13.71 10.05
CA VAL A 108 -7.59 14.80 10.15
C VAL A 108 -7.00 15.10 8.77
N LYS A 109 -7.09 16.35 8.31
CA LYS A 109 -6.47 16.77 7.05
C LYS A 109 -4.95 16.74 7.17
N GLY A 110 -4.27 16.22 6.15
CA GLY A 110 -2.81 16.04 6.17
C GLY A 110 -2.03 17.31 6.49
N LEU A 111 -2.44 18.46 5.94
CA LEU A 111 -1.79 19.75 6.21
C LEU A 111 -1.95 20.20 7.68
N ASP A 112 -3.13 20.00 8.26
CA ASP A 112 -3.39 20.35 9.66
C ASP A 112 -2.62 19.41 10.60
N TRP A 113 -2.50 18.14 10.22
CA TRP A 113 -1.67 17.18 10.94
C TRP A 113 -0.19 17.57 10.97
N ILE A 114 0.36 17.97 9.83
CA ILE A 114 1.74 18.47 9.75
C ILE A 114 1.92 19.71 10.62
N ARG A 115 1.00 20.69 10.53
CA ARG A 115 1.03 21.92 11.34
C ARG A 115 0.92 21.67 12.85
N SER A 116 0.23 20.61 13.25
CA SER A 116 0.11 20.20 14.65
C SER A 116 1.35 19.49 15.20
N GLY A 117 2.40 19.32 14.40
CA GLY A 117 3.58 18.53 14.79
C GLY A 117 3.29 17.03 14.84
N PHE A 118 2.47 16.52 13.91
CA PHE A 118 2.12 15.11 13.79
C PHE A 118 1.37 14.55 15.02
N LYS A 119 0.52 15.35 15.64
CA LYS A 119 -0.25 14.96 16.82
C LYS A 119 -1.09 13.71 16.52
N GLY A 120 -0.99 12.69 17.39
CA GLY A 120 -1.72 11.43 17.25
C GLY A 120 -1.02 10.38 16.36
N ALA A 121 0.21 10.63 15.88
CA ALA A 121 1.01 9.62 15.19
C ALA A 121 1.30 8.43 16.12
N GLN A 122 1.08 7.20 15.63
CA GLN A 122 1.30 5.96 16.39
C GLN A 122 2.59 5.30 15.89
N CYS A 123 3.73 5.74 16.44
CA CYS A 123 5.08 5.33 15.98
C CYS A 123 5.72 4.21 16.81
N ASN A 124 5.06 3.68 17.83
CA ASN A 124 5.55 2.63 18.74
C ASN A 124 5.24 1.23 18.25
#